data_7ec10eb88c6ffdb00e262efa313d94d1
#
_entry.id   7ec10eb88c6ffdb00e262efa313d94d1
#
_cell.length_a   1.000
_cell.length_b   1.000
_cell.length_c   1.000
_cell.angle_alpha   90.00
_cell.angle_beta   90.00
_cell.angle_gamma   90.00
#
_symmetry.space_group_name_H-M   'P 1'
#
loop_
_entity.id
_entity.type
_entity.pdbx_description
1 polymer ?
#
loop_
_entity_poly.entity_id
_entity_poly.type
_entity_poly.pdbx_seq_one_letter_code
_entity_poly.pdbx_strand_id
1 'polypeptide(L)'
;MRLLGIDYGTKRVGIALSDPECQFAMPFMTFSNSKTLLQEVVDLAKKNEIKEIILGESRNYKGEANAILVKSLEFKKDLESAGFVVHLEPEFMTSAHVEKLQGRTETTDESAAALILQSFLDKRKNSA
;
A
#
# COMPACT_ATOMS: atom_id res chain seq x y z
N MET A 1 17.63 -4.03 -1.05
CA MET A 1 16.72 -3.24 -0.20
C MET A 1 15.29 -3.51 -0.57
N ARG A 2 14.46 -3.77 0.41
CA ARG A 2 13.04 -4.06 0.14
C ARG A 2 12.17 -2.81 0.26
N LEU A 3 11.05 -2.83 -0.43
CA LEU A 3 10.03 -1.81 -0.31
C LEU A 3 8.80 -2.42 0.35
N LEU A 4 8.02 -1.58 1.01
CA LEU A 4 6.80 -2.01 1.67
C LEU A 4 5.63 -1.36 0.99
N GLY A 5 4.61 -2.12 0.64
CA GLY A 5 3.37 -1.60 0.06
C GLY A 5 2.26 -1.64 1.07
N ILE A 6 1.43 -0.61 1.10
CA ILE A 6 0.31 -0.51 2.03
C ILE A 6 -0.97 -0.18 1.29
N ASP A 7 -2.01 -0.97 1.54
CA ASP A 7 -3.37 -0.67 1.10
C ASP A 7 -4.15 -0.29 2.35
N TYR A 8 -4.32 1.01 2.56
CA TYR A 8 -4.92 1.54 3.78
C TYR A 8 -6.45 1.47 3.71
N GLY A 9 -7.06 0.73 4.60
CA GLY A 9 -8.51 0.62 4.67
C GLY A 9 -9.04 1.10 6.01
N THR A 10 -10.35 1.27 6.12
CA THR A 10 -10.96 1.76 7.34
C THR A 10 -10.89 0.76 8.47
N LYS A 11 -11.03 -0.52 8.15
CA LYS A 11 -11.00 -1.58 9.16
C LYS A 11 -9.73 -2.40 9.14
N ARG A 12 -9.16 -2.58 7.98
CA ARG A 12 -7.98 -3.42 7.81
C ARG A 12 -7.00 -2.73 6.88
N VAL A 13 -5.74 -3.04 7.07
CA VAL A 13 -4.66 -2.47 6.28
C VAL A 13 -3.82 -3.61 5.75
N GLY A 14 -3.76 -3.74 4.42
CA GLY A 14 -3.00 -4.79 3.78
C GLY A 14 -1.55 -4.38 3.60
N ILE A 15 -0.65 -5.34 3.76
CA ILE A 15 0.79 -5.12 3.67
C ILE A 15 1.40 -6.08 2.65
N ALA A 16 2.26 -5.55 1.80
CA ALA A 16 3.03 -6.34 0.87
C ALA A 16 4.51 -5.96 0.99
N LEU A 17 5.38 -6.87 0.61
CA LEU A 17 6.82 -6.63 0.60
C LEU A 17 7.36 -6.93 -0.78
N SER A 18 8.38 -6.19 -1.20
CA SER A 18 9.09 -6.53 -2.42
C SER A 18 10.20 -7.52 -2.10
N ASP A 19 10.71 -8.18 -3.13
CA ASP A 19 11.93 -8.95 -2.98
C ASP A 19 13.11 -7.97 -2.80
N PRO A 20 14.26 -8.44 -2.36
CA PRO A 20 15.41 -7.56 -2.13
C PRO A 20 15.86 -6.78 -3.36
N GLU A 21 15.59 -7.31 -4.56
CA GLU A 21 15.97 -6.66 -5.80
C GLU A 21 14.89 -5.71 -6.32
N CYS A 22 13.78 -5.59 -5.61
CA CYS A 22 12.68 -4.70 -5.97
C CYS A 22 12.10 -4.97 -7.35
N GLN A 23 11.96 -6.25 -7.71
CA GLN A 23 11.37 -6.62 -8.97
C GLN A 23 9.94 -7.12 -8.84
N PHE A 24 9.62 -7.78 -7.76
CA PHE A 24 8.29 -8.37 -7.56
C PHE A 24 7.72 -8.02 -6.20
N ALA A 25 6.42 -7.82 -6.15
CA ALA A 25 5.70 -7.57 -4.91
C ALA A 25 5.03 -8.86 -4.46
N MET A 26 5.07 -9.13 -3.16
CA MET A 26 4.45 -10.31 -2.59
C MET A 26 3.51 -9.92 -1.46
N PRO A 27 2.29 -10.50 -1.43
CA PRO A 27 1.40 -10.26 -0.29
C PRO A 27 2.09 -10.74 0.98
N PHE A 28 1.94 -10.00 2.07
CA PHE A 28 2.60 -10.37 3.30
C PHE A 28 1.64 -10.62 4.45
N MET A 29 0.90 -9.60 4.87
CA MET A 29 -0.05 -9.79 5.96
C MET A 29 -1.05 -8.64 6.00
N THR A 30 -2.07 -8.77 6.84
CA THR A 30 -3.08 -7.76 7.05
C THR A 30 -3.13 -7.41 8.52
N PHE A 31 -3.10 -6.11 8.83
CA PHE A 31 -3.25 -5.63 10.19
C PHE A 31 -4.65 -5.06 10.38
N SER A 32 -5.14 -5.07 11.60
CA SER A 32 -6.34 -4.32 11.93
C SER A 32 -5.99 -2.84 12.00
N ASN A 33 -6.88 -1.98 11.54
CA ASN A 33 -6.65 -0.54 11.63
C ASN A 33 -7.02 -0.09 13.04
N SER A 34 -6.09 -0.28 13.96
CA SER A 34 -6.24 0.03 15.36
C SER A 34 -5.31 1.17 15.75
N LYS A 35 -5.38 1.55 17.02
CA LYS A 35 -4.51 2.62 17.53
C LYS A 35 -3.04 2.26 17.50
N THR A 36 -2.71 0.96 17.43
CA THR A 36 -1.33 0.51 17.41
C THR A 36 -0.82 0.25 15.98
N LEU A 37 -1.64 0.54 14.97
CA LEU A 37 -1.27 0.27 13.59
C LEU A 37 0.06 0.91 13.19
N LEU A 38 0.24 2.17 13.51
CA LEU A 38 1.47 2.88 13.15
C LEU A 38 2.68 2.17 13.73
N GLN A 39 2.62 1.82 15.01
CA GLN A 39 3.74 1.15 15.66
C GLN A 39 4.00 -0.23 15.04
N GLU A 40 2.93 -0.96 14.72
CA GLU A 40 3.07 -2.27 14.11
C GLU A 40 3.75 -2.18 12.74
N VAL A 41 3.36 -1.20 11.95
CA VAL A 41 3.97 -1.00 10.62
C VAL A 41 5.43 -0.56 10.76
N VAL A 42 5.71 0.36 11.68
CA VAL A 42 7.08 0.84 11.90
C VAL A 42 7.97 -0.31 12.34
N ASP A 43 7.49 -1.13 13.27
CA ASP A 43 8.27 -2.28 13.76
C ASP A 43 8.54 -3.28 12.64
N LEU A 44 7.52 -3.54 11.80
CA LEU A 44 7.68 -4.44 10.68
C LEU A 44 8.72 -3.91 9.69
N ALA A 45 8.64 -2.63 9.37
CA ALA A 45 9.55 -2.00 8.44
C ALA A 45 11.00 -2.05 8.96
N LYS A 46 11.19 -1.75 10.23
CA LYS A 46 12.53 -1.81 10.81
C LYS A 46 13.09 -3.23 10.85
N LYS A 47 12.23 -4.19 11.16
CA LYS A 47 12.65 -5.59 11.19
C LYS A 47 13.11 -6.07 9.84
N ASN A 48 12.53 -5.56 8.77
CA ASN A 48 12.87 -5.95 7.40
C ASN A 48 13.79 -4.96 6.70
N GLU A 49 14.35 -4.01 7.48
CA GLU A 49 15.28 -3.02 6.94
C GLU A 49 14.71 -2.19 5.81
N ILE A 50 13.43 -1.84 5.92
CA ILE A 50 12.73 -1.06 4.92
C ILE A 50 12.85 0.41 5.24
N LYS A 51 13.12 1.23 4.23
CA LYS A 51 13.20 2.67 4.37
C LYS A 51 12.19 3.40 3.50
N GLU A 52 11.72 2.76 2.43
CA GLU A 52 10.73 3.34 1.54
C GLU A 52 9.42 2.58 1.61
N ILE A 53 8.32 3.31 1.69
CA ILE A 53 6.99 2.77 1.79
C ILE A 53 6.15 3.31 0.64
N ILE A 54 5.39 2.43 -0.01
CA ILE A 54 4.49 2.80 -1.10
C ILE A 54 3.07 2.69 -0.55
N LEU A 55 2.38 3.83 -0.49
CA LEU A 55 1.04 3.89 0.06
C LEU A 55 0.04 4.08 -1.08
N GLY A 56 -0.95 3.22 -1.17
CA GLY A 56 -1.97 3.34 -2.20
C GLY A 56 -2.83 4.59 -1.96
N GLU A 57 -3.03 5.36 -3.02
CA GLU A 57 -3.87 6.54 -2.95
C GLU A 57 -5.24 6.18 -3.49
N SER A 58 -6.18 5.93 -2.59
CA SER A 58 -7.52 5.49 -2.97
C SER A 58 -8.38 6.67 -3.44
N ARG A 59 -8.97 6.56 -4.62
CA ARG A 59 -9.85 7.59 -5.18
C ARG A 59 -11.09 6.93 -5.76
N ASN A 60 -12.19 7.69 -5.79
CA ASN A 60 -13.41 7.16 -6.39
C ASN A 60 -13.29 7.22 -7.93
N TYR A 61 -14.35 6.81 -8.64
CA TYR A 61 -14.33 6.80 -10.09
C TYR A 61 -14.02 8.14 -10.72
N LYS A 62 -14.35 9.22 -10.05
CA LYS A 62 -14.15 10.56 -10.58
C LYS A 62 -12.79 11.11 -10.22
N GLY A 63 -12.00 10.34 -9.49
CA GLY A 63 -10.69 10.78 -9.05
C GLY A 63 -10.74 11.74 -7.87
N GLU A 64 -11.90 11.86 -7.22
CA GLU A 64 -12.06 12.76 -6.09
C GLU A 64 -11.53 12.15 -4.80
N ALA A 65 -11.01 13.00 -3.93
CA ALA A 65 -10.57 12.55 -2.62
C ALA A 65 -11.79 12.15 -1.79
N ASN A 66 -11.62 11.19 -0.91
CA ASN A 66 -12.68 10.75 -0.01
C ASN A 66 -12.13 10.67 1.41
N ALA A 67 -12.99 10.28 2.36
CA ALA A 67 -12.60 10.27 3.77
C ALA A 67 -11.42 9.34 4.05
N ILE A 68 -11.36 8.21 3.33
CA ILE A 68 -10.26 7.27 3.56
C ILE A 68 -8.94 7.84 3.02
N LEU A 69 -8.99 8.63 1.96
CA LEU A 69 -7.79 9.26 1.45
C LEU A 69 -7.23 10.26 2.46
N VAL A 70 -8.10 11.02 3.11
CA VAL A 70 -7.65 11.97 4.14
C VAL A 70 -6.92 11.24 5.25
N LYS A 71 -7.49 10.13 5.72
CA LYS A 71 -6.86 9.34 6.79
C LYS A 71 -5.55 8.72 6.34
N SER A 72 -5.48 8.25 5.10
CA SER A 72 -4.25 7.66 4.59
C SER A 72 -3.15 8.71 4.44
N LEU A 73 -3.50 9.96 4.11
CA LEU A 73 -2.52 11.03 4.05
C LEU A 73 -1.99 11.40 5.44
N GLU A 74 -2.84 11.31 6.44
CA GLU A 74 -2.40 11.51 7.83
C GLU A 74 -1.43 10.41 8.24
N PHE A 75 -1.74 9.17 7.84
CA PHE A 75 -0.87 8.03 8.11
C PHE A 75 0.47 8.20 7.41
N LYS A 76 0.45 8.73 6.18
CA LYS A 76 1.68 9.04 5.44
C LYS A 76 2.56 10.00 6.24
N LYS A 77 1.96 11.06 6.79
CA LYS A 77 2.71 12.04 7.58
C LYS A 77 3.33 11.38 8.81
N ASP A 78 2.58 10.50 9.47
CA ASP A 78 3.07 9.82 10.65
C ASP A 78 4.27 8.92 10.31
N LEU A 79 4.21 8.23 9.17
CA LEU A 79 5.31 7.40 8.72
C LEU A 79 6.54 8.25 8.39
N GLU A 80 6.33 9.38 7.73
CA GLU A 80 7.43 10.28 7.40
C GLU A 80 8.08 10.83 8.67
N SER A 81 7.27 11.13 9.68
CA SER A 81 7.79 11.57 10.97
C SER A 81 8.61 10.50 11.67
N ALA A 82 8.32 9.24 11.35
CA ALA A 82 9.08 8.12 11.92
C ALA A 82 10.38 7.84 11.14
N GLY A 83 10.64 8.59 10.07
CA GLY A 83 11.88 8.48 9.34
C GLY A 83 11.80 7.74 8.01
N PHE A 84 10.61 7.43 7.54
CA PHE A 84 10.44 6.71 6.27
C PHE A 84 10.18 7.66 5.11
N VAL A 85 10.60 7.24 3.91
CA VAL A 85 10.23 7.95 2.69
C VAL A 85 8.95 7.28 2.20
N VAL A 86 7.89 8.05 2.00
CA VAL A 86 6.60 7.50 1.58
C VAL A 86 6.22 8.05 0.22
N HIS A 87 5.91 7.14 -0.70
CA HIS A 87 5.44 7.49 -2.03
C HIS A 87 3.97 7.14 -2.14
N LEU A 88 3.20 7.96 -2.84
CA LEU A 88 1.81 7.66 -3.11
C LEU A 88 1.70 7.00 -4.48
N GLU A 89 0.97 5.91 -4.55
CA GLU A 89 0.71 5.26 -5.82
C GLU A 89 -0.78 5.37 -6.10
N PRO A 90 -1.20 6.10 -7.13
CA PRO A 90 -2.62 6.26 -7.43
C PRO A 90 -3.27 4.91 -7.72
N GLU A 91 -4.44 4.69 -7.13
CA GLU A 91 -5.18 3.46 -7.31
C GLU A 91 -6.53 3.85 -7.86
N PHE A 92 -6.71 3.78 -9.17
CA PHE A 92 -7.97 4.10 -9.81
C PHE A 92 -8.81 2.86 -10.02
N MET A 93 -10.09 2.96 -9.72
CA MET A 93 -11.01 1.86 -9.94
C MET A 93 -11.40 1.83 -11.41
N THR A 94 -10.71 1.04 -12.20
CA THR A 94 -11.06 0.84 -13.60
C THR A 94 -12.13 -0.25 -13.70
N SER A 95 -12.78 -0.36 -14.84
CA SER A 95 -13.78 -1.40 -15.04
C SER A 95 -13.21 -2.79 -14.80
N ALA A 96 -12.04 -3.05 -15.33
CA ALA A 96 -11.39 -4.35 -15.14
C ALA A 96 -11.07 -4.60 -13.68
N HIS A 97 -10.65 -3.56 -12.98
CA HIS A 97 -10.32 -3.67 -11.57
C HIS A 97 -11.57 -4.00 -10.75
N VAL A 98 -12.67 -3.33 -11.06
CA VAL A 98 -13.93 -3.56 -10.37
C VAL A 98 -14.42 -4.98 -10.61
N GLU A 99 -14.30 -5.47 -11.84
CA GLU A 99 -14.70 -6.83 -12.15
C GLU A 99 -13.90 -7.85 -11.35
N LYS A 100 -12.60 -7.64 -11.22
CA LYS A 100 -11.79 -8.55 -10.43
C LYS A 100 -12.19 -8.53 -8.97
N LEU A 101 -12.45 -7.35 -8.43
CA LEU A 101 -12.83 -7.23 -7.04
C LEU A 101 -14.21 -7.82 -6.75
N GLN A 102 -15.14 -7.62 -7.68
CA GLN A 102 -16.49 -8.11 -7.45
C GLN A 102 -16.69 -9.55 -7.88
N GLY A 103 -16.00 -9.98 -8.88
CA GLY A 103 -16.27 -11.24 -9.45
C GLY A 103 -15.63 -12.38 -8.76
N ARG A 104 -14.67 -12.25 -7.95
CA ARG A 104 -14.06 -13.26 -7.56
C ARG A 104 -13.49 -13.29 -6.41
N THR A 105 -13.63 -12.70 -5.74
CA THR A 105 -13.51 -13.13 -4.71
C THR A 105 -12.50 -13.09 -4.01
N GLU A 106 -11.77 -13.20 -4.03
CA GLU A 106 -10.90 -13.53 -3.21
C GLU A 106 -9.77 -12.59 -3.21
N THR A 107 -9.77 -11.34 -3.49
CA THR A 107 -8.67 -10.37 -3.32
C THR A 107 -8.59 -10.01 -1.86
N THR A 108 -7.55 -10.47 -1.20
CA THR A 108 -7.32 -10.11 0.19
C THR A 108 -6.70 -8.72 0.27
N ASP A 109 -6.65 -8.15 1.47
CA ASP A 109 -6.06 -6.82 1.66
C ASP A 109 -4.57 -6.83 1.33
N GLU A 110 -3.86 -7.90 1.71
CA GLU A 110 -2.44 -8.00 1.39
C GLU A 110 -2.21 -8.21 -0.10
N SER A 111 -3.15 -8.84 -0.80
CA SER A 111 -3.05 -8.99 -2.26
C SER A 111 -3.26 -7.64 -2.94
N ALA A 112 -4.18 -6.83 -2.44
CA ALA A 112 -4.39 -5.49 -2.96
C ALA A 112 -3.13 -4.64 -2.74
N ALA A 113 -2.50 -4.77 -1.58
CA ALA A 113 -1.25 -4.06 -1.31
C ALA A 113 -0.15 -4.49 -2.27
N ALA A 114 -0.11 -5.79 -2.61
CA ALA A 114 0.87 -6.30 -3.57
C ALA A 114 0.66 -5.70 -4.95
N LEU A 115 -0.59 -5.52 -5.37
CA LEU A 115 -0.90 -4.91 -6.66
C LEU A 115 -0.45 -3.44 -6.70
N ILE A 116 -0.67 -2.72 -5.62
CA ILE A 116 -0.22 -1.34 -5.50
C ILE A 116 1.30 -1.27 -5.58
N LEU A 117 1.98 -2.11 -4.85
CA LEU A 117 3.44 -2.13 -4.83
C LEU A 117 3.99 -2.54 -6.20
N GLN A 118 3.40 -3.56 -6.83
CA GLN A 118 3.85 -4.01 -8.15
C GLN A 118 3.68 -2.91 -9.19
N SER A 119 2.58 -2.17 -9.13
CA SER A 119 2.35 -1.06 -10.04
C SER A 119 3.47 -0.02 -9.92
N PHE A 120 3.86 0.29 -8.70
CA PHE A 120 4.95 1.23 -8.46
C PHE A 120 6.27 0.70 -9.00
N LEU A 121 6.55 -0.59 -8.76
CA LEU A 121 7.79 -1.20 -9.22
C LEU A 121 7.87 -1.19 -10.75
N ASP A 122 6.75 -1.52 -11.41
CA ASP A 122 6.70 -1.54 -12.87
C ASP A 122 6.95 -0.15 -13.47
N LYS A 123 6.39 0.89 -12.86
CA LYS A 123 6.61 2.25 -13.32
C LYS A 123 8.07 2.66 -13.14
N ARG A 124 8.67 2.25 -12.03
CA ARG A 124 10.07 2.56 -11.76
C ARG A 124 10.99 1.90 -12.79
N LYS A 125 10.70 0.64 -13.15
CA LYS A 125 11.47 -0.06 -14.17
C LYS A 125 11.35 0.63 -15.53
N ASN A 126 10.13 1.06 -15.88
CA ASN A 126 9.91 1.68 -17.18
C ASN A 126 10.45 3.10 -17.28
N SER A 127 10.77 3.71 -16.16
CA SER A 127 11.31 5.07 -16.13
C SER A 127 12.82 5.11 -16.22
N ALA A 128 13.44 3.96 -16.12
CA ALA A 128 14.91 3.90 -16.10
C ALA A 128 15.55 4.15 -17.45
#